data_ba0d773eed3efb14aede3cf635c55a56
#
_entry.id   ba0d773eed3efb14aede3cf635c55a56
#
_cell.length_a   1.000
_cell.length_b   1.000
_cell.length_c   1.000
_cell.angle_alpha   90.00
_cell.angle_beta   90.00
_cell.angle_gamma   90.00
#
_symmetry.space_group_name_H-M   'P 1'
#
loop_
_entity.id
_entity.type
_entity.pdbx_description
1 polymer ?
#
loop_
_entity_poly.entity_id
_entity_poly.type
_entity_poly.pdbx_seq_one_letter_code
_entity_poly.pdbx_strand_id
1 'polypeptide(L)'
;MSVGNSCIKAFDFARCHVMVERGLSREECEGYVMKEIDFYMVDAFSTETFGGNAAAVCPLIEWLPDETLLKMSQQHNQSETAFFVTTDSGFELRWFTTQGEINLCGHATLAAAHVIFEYLDYPDTTIRFETRFVGPLAVTRSGDWLTLDFPGWDSEPVLPPPLLLEGLGISDYQQVRVARDYMVVLESQQQVEALRPDIHAMIPLGKMVCVTAPGEGEYDFVSRFFCPGEAVAEDPVTGSAHSMLIPYWADKLNKTQMLARQVSARSGDLRCQLVVDRVRIGGQATTYLIGKVLLR
;
A
#
# COMPACT_ATOMS: atom_id res chain seq x y z
N MET A 1 -21.84 21.04 17.48
CA MET A 1 -21.06 20.79 18.70
C MET A 1 -19.64 20.58 18.29
N SER A 2 -18.72 21.32 18.87
CA SER A 2 -17.33 21.52 18.46
C SER A 2 -16.57 20.19 18.41
N VAL A 3 -16.12 19.79 17.23
CA VAL A 3 -15.14 18.71 17.03
C VAL A 3 -13.80 19.22 17.54
N GLY A 4 -13.25 18.50 18.52
CA GLY A 4 -12.13 18.94 19.32
C GLY A 4 -10.86 19.21 18.51
N ASN A 5 -10.41 20.44 18.58
CA ASN A 5 -9.05 20.89 18.29
C ASN A 5 -8.03 20.13 19.17
N SER A 6 -7.42 19.07 18.69
CA SER A 6 -6.33 18.41 19.41
C SER A 6 -5.22 17.90 18.49
N CYS A 7 -4.71 18.77 17.59
CA CYS A 7 -3.50 18.45 16.86
C CYS A 7 -2.52 19.63 16.66
N ILE A 8 -2.73 20.74 17.35
CA ILE A 8 -1.68 21.75 17.55
C ILE A 8 -1.52 21.88 19.05
N LYS A 9 -0.74 21.04 19.70
CA LYS A 9 -0.18 21.43 20.98
C LYS A 9 0.81 22.55 20.69
N ALA A 10 0.24 23.75 20.85
CA ALA A 10 0.95 24.99 20.94
C ALA A 10 2.29 24.76 21.66
N PHE A 11 3.34 25.29 21.02
CA PHE A 11 4.45 25.95 21.64
C PHE A 11 4.72 25.49 23.07
N ASP A 12 5.74 24.67 23.25
CA ASP A 12 6.24 24.37 24.59
C ASP A 12 6.78 25.68 25.21
N PHE A 13 5.88 26.44 25.84
CA PHE A 13 6.17 27.71 26.53
C PHE A 13 7.31 27.57 27.53
N ALA A 14 7.51 26.38 28.10
CA ALA A 14 8.59 26.11 29.03
C ALA A 14 9.96 26.09 28.35
N ARG A 15 10.08 25.50 27.16
CA ARG A 15 11.32 25.52 26.37
C ARG A 15 11.65 26.91 25.80
N CYS A 16 10.64 27.65 25.35
CA CYS A 16 10.83 29.00 24.88
C CYS A 16 11.27 29.93 26.03
N HIS A 17 10.72 29.74 27.24
CA HIS A 17 11.11 30.52 28.40
C HIS A 17 12.59 30.30 28.77
N VAL A 18 13.06 29.06 28.74
CA VAL A 18 14.47 28.71 28.99
C VAL A 18 15.42 29.26 27.90
N MET A 19 14.94 29.35 26.63
CA MET A 19 15.75 29.92 25.55
C MET A 19 15.82 31.45 25.58
N VAL A 20 14.72 32.11 25.96
CA VAL A 20 14.70 33.56 26.18
C VAL A 20 15.57 33.94 27.38
N GLU A 21 15.57 33.16 28.46
CA GLU A 21 16.48 33.33 29.59
C GLU A 21 17.97 33.15 29.21
N ARG A 22 18.27 32.45 28.09
CA ARG A 22 19.60 32.31 27.52
C ARG A 22 19.97 33.41 26.49
N GLY A 23 19.10 34.42 26.32
CA GLY A 23 19.38 35.60 25.52
C GLY A 23 18.97 35.51 24.06
N LEU A 24 18.19 34.53 23.65
CA LEU A 24 17.62 34.43 22.31
C LEU A 24 16.40 35.34 22.19
N SER A 25 16.27 36.05 21.08
CA SER A 25 15.10 36.86 20.76
C SER A 25 13.89 35.98 20.51
N ARG A 26 12.67 36.55 20.61
CA ARG A 26 11.42 35.82 20.34
C ARG A 26 11.36 35.33 18.89
N GLU A 27 11.89 36.08 17.95
CA GLU A 27 12.01 35.69 16.52
C GLU A 27 12.99 34.54 16.30
N GLU A 28 14.10 34.49 17.07
CA GLU A 28 15.00 33.34 17.05
C GLU A 28 14.37 32.10 17.67
N CYS A 29 13.50 32.26 18.69
CA CYS A 29 12.72 31.15 19.26
C CYS A 29 11.66 30.60 18.29
N GLU A 30 11.04 31.45 17.46
CA GLU A 30 10.10 31.04 16.41
C GLU A 30 10.77 30.21 15.31
N GLY A 31 12.04 30.41 15.05
CA GLY A 31 12.86 29.55 14.16
C GLY A 31 13.17 28.15 14.71
N TYR A 32 12.85 27.89 15.99
CA TYR A 32 12.99 26.59 16.67
C TYR A 32 11.68 25.83 16.88
N VAL A 33 10.57 26.28 16.26
CA VAL A 33 9.29 25.57 16.35
C VAL A 33 9.43 24.24 15.61
N MET A 34 9.46 23.14 16.37
CA MET A 34 9.37 21.81 15.81
C MET A 34 7.91 21.52 15.43
N LYS A 35 7.67 21.19 14.16
CA LYS A 35 6.37 20.71 13.71
C LYS A 35 6.29 19.23 14.06
N GLU A 36 5.33 18.86 14.92
CA GLU A 36 5.05 17.47 15.25
C GLU A 36 3.99 16.92 14.27
N ILE A 37 4.28 15.78 13.68
CA ILE A 37 3.36 15.07 12.77
C ILE A 37 3.12 13.69 13.33
N ASP A 38 1.85 13.29 13.42
CA ASP A 38 1.49 11.93 13.79
C ASP A 38 2.05 10.93 12.78
N PHE A 39 2.58 9.83 13.29
CA PHE A 39 3.20 8.78 12.50
C PHE A 39 2.68 7.42 12.92
N TYR A 40 2.28 6.65 11.93
CA TYR A 40 1.86 5.27 12.11
C TYR A 40 2.64 4.36 11.17
N MET A 41 3.03 3.18 11.65
CA MET A 41 3.46 2.09 10.79
C MET A 41 2.42 0.99 10.85
N VAL A 42 1.89 0.62 9.69
CA VAL A 42 0.76 -0.29 9.57
C VAL A 42 1.12 -1.43 8.63
N ASP A 43 0.93 -2.65 9.08
CA ASP A 43 1.02 -3.87 8.28
C ASP A 43 -0.33 -4.12 7.62
N ALA A 44 -0.47 -3.73 6.34
CA ALA A 44 -1.67 -3.90 5.55
C ALA A 44 -1.78 -5.33 5.00
N PHE A 45 -3.01 -5.85 4.88
CA PHE A 45 -3.33 -7.23 4.48
C PHE A 45 -2.87 -8.29 5.50
N SER A 46 -2.82 -7.93 6.77
CA SER A 46 -2.46 -8.85 7.86
C SER A 46 -3.23 -8.55 9.14
N THR A 47 -3.53 -9.57 9.91
CA THR A 47 -4.05 -9.49 11.28
C THR A 47 -2.95 -9.50 12.34
N GLU A 48 -1.70 -9.75 11.92
CA GLU A 48 -0.56 -9.87 12.81
C GLU A 48 0.55 -8.89 12.41
N THR A 49 1.31 -8.42 13.38
CA THR A 49 2.52 -7.64 13.12
C THR A 49 3.56 -8.49 12.40
N PHE A 50 4.37 -7.83 11.55
CA PHE A 50 5.40 -8.46 10.70
C PHE A 50 4.86 -9.29 9.52
N GLY A 51 3.53 -9.42 9.39
CA GLY A 51 2.87 -9.95 8.19
C GLY A 51 2.52 -8.82 7.21
N GLY A 52 1.86 -9.17 6.10
CA GLY A 52 1.34 -8.22 5.13
C GLY A 52 2.37 -7.30 4.50
N ASN A 53 1.92 -6.13 4.07
CA ASN A 53 2.75 -5.11 3.45
C ASN A 53 2.78 -3.85 4.33
N ALA A 54 3.96 -3.52 4.84
CA ALA A 54 4.14 -2.40 5.76
C ALA A 54 4.10 -1.06 5.01
N ALA A 55 3.32 -0.11 5.52
CA ALA A 55 3.29 1.26 5.05
C ALA A 55 3.45 2.25 6.22
N ALA A 56 4.21 3.32 5.98
CA ALA A 56 4.20 4.49 6.84
C ALA A 56 2.97 5.35 6.52
N VAL A 57 2.30 5.90 7.53
CA VAL A 57 1.13 6.76 7.38
C VAL A 57 1.31 8.02 8.22
N CYS A 58 1.19 9.17 7.59
CA CYS A 58 1.31 10.49 8.22
C CYS A 58 0.06 11.34 7.93
N PRO A 59 -0.86 11.48 8.89
CA PRO A 59 -1.89 12.51 8.86
C PRO A 59 -1.25 13.91 8.89
N LEU A 60 -1.66 14.77 7.97
CA LEU A 60 -1.20 16.15 7.90
C LEU A 60 -2.36 17.12 8.14
N ILE A 61 -2.07 18.30 8.72
CA ILE A 61 -3.04 19.40 8.85
C ILE A 61 -3.15 20.14 7.52
N GLU A 62 -2.02 20.30 6.83
CA GLU A 62 -1.88 20.96 5.52
C GLU A 62 -0.78 20.28 4.73
N TRP A 63 -0.81 20.40 3.41
CA TRP A 63 0.24 19.85 2.58
C TRP A 63 1.59 20.50 2.87
N LEU A 64 2.61 19.66 3.04
CA LEU A 64 4.00 20.05 3.08
C LEU A 64 4.55 20.13 1.65
N PRO A 65 5.67 20.86 1.43
CA PRO A 65 6.37 20.84 0.15
C PRO A 65 6.73 19.41 -0.28
N ASP A 66 6.60 19.11 -1.58
CA ASP A 66 6.87 17.78 -2.14
C ASP A 66 8.27 17.26 -1.79
N GLU A 67 9.26 18.16 -1.75
CA GLU A 67 10.64 17.84 -1.33
C GLU A 67 10.69 17.34 0.13
N THR A 68 9.87 17.93 1.02
CA THR A 68 9.80 17.51 2.43
C THR A 68 9.13 16.14 2.55
N LEU A 69 8.02 15.91 1.83
CA LEU A 69 7.33 14.62 1.80
C LEU A 69 8.26 13.50 1.29
N LEU A 70 9.04 13.79 0.25
CA LEU A 70 10.02 12.84 -0.28
C LEU A 70 11.12 12.53 0.75
N LYS A 71 11.69 13.53 1.42
CA LYS A 71 12.71 13.33 2.47
C LYS A 71 12.16 12.53 3.64
N MET A 72 10.91 12.77 4.04
CA MET A 72 10.23 11.96 5.06
C MET A 72 10.11 10.51 4.62
N SER A 73 9.67 10.26 3.40
CA SER A 73 9.53 8.90 2.85
C SER A 73 10.88 8.18 2.77
N GLN A 74 11.95 8.88 2.37
CA GLN A 74 13.32 8.35 2.40
C GLN A 74 13.77 8.01 3.82
N GLN A 75 13.43 8.84 4.81
CA GLN A 75 13.78 8.60 6.20
C GLN A 75 12.98 7.44 6.82
N HIS A 76 11.69 7.31 6.46
CA HIS A 76 10.84 6.19 6.87
C HIS A 76 11.32 4.86 6.29
N ASN A 77 11.90 4.90 5.08
CA ASN A 77 12.49 3.75 4.39
C ASN A 77 11.55 2.54 4.27
N GLN A 78 10.25 2.83 4.06
CA GLN A 78 9.26 1.83 3.65
C GLN A 78 9.11 1.86 2.12
N SER A 79 8.48 0.81 1.55
CA SER A 79 8.16 0.83 0.11
C SER A 79 7.38 2.09 -0.23
N GLU A 80 6.36 2.43 0.56
CA GLU A 80 5.60 3.68 0.44
C GLU A 80 5.28 4.31 1.79
N THR A 81 5.16 5.63 1.76
CA THR A 81 4.53 6.45 2.80
C THR A 81 3.26 7.08 2.25
N ALA A 82 2.14 6.87 2.94
CA ALA A 82 0.90 7.57 2.69
C ALA A 82 0.83 8.86 3.50
N PHE A 83 0.58 9.97 2.83
CA PHE A 83 0.26 11.25 3.46
C PHE A 83 -1.17 11.62 3.11
N PHE A 84 -1.94 12.10 4.08
CA PHE A 84 -3.28 12.59 3.82
C PHE A 84 -3.61 13.84 4.60
N VAL A 85 -4.49 14.66 4.03
CA VAL A 85 -5.04 15.88 4.62
C VAL A 85 -6.56 15.75 4.70
N THR A 86 -7.16 16.14 5.81
CA THR A 86 -8.62 16.17 5.96
C THR A 86 -9.20 17.35 5.17
N THR A 87 -10.31 17.12 4.47
CA THR A 87 -11.06 18.12 3.71
C THR A 87 -12.53 18.13 4.15
N ASP A 88 -13.32 19.09 3.65
CA ASP A 88 -14.75 19.16 3.95
C ASP A 88 -15.55 17.94 3.41
N SER A 89 -15.03 17.25 2.38
CA SER A 89 -15.70 16.13 1.71
C SER A 89 -15.06 14.75 1.97
N GLY A 90 -14.00 14.69 2.78
CA GLY A 90 -13.26 13.47 3.05
C GLY A 90 -11.79 13.74 3.28
N PHE A 91 -10.94 13.12 2.48
CA PHE A 91 -9.49 13.25 2.61
C PHE A 91 -8.84 13.39 1.23
N GLU A 92 -7.79 14.21 1.14
CA GLU A 92 -6.83 14.13 0.03
C GLU A 92 -5.73 13.14 0.42
N LEU A 93 -5.31 12.26 -0.51
CA LEU A 93 -4.34 11.21 -0.26
C LEU A 93 -3.25 11.19 -1.34
N ARG A 94 -1.99 11.10 -0.90
CA ARG A 94 -0.81 11.01 -1.76
C ARG A 94 0.14 9.94 -1.24
N TRP A 95 0.87 9.30 -2.15
CA TRP A 95 1.83 8.23 -1.84
C TRP A 95 3.21 8.56 -2.37
N PHE A 96 4.21 8.35 -1.54
CA PHE A 96 5.60 8.55 -1.89
C PHE A 96 6.40 7.29 -1.62
N THR A 97 7.18 6.87 -2.61
CA THR A 97 8.29 5.94 -2.44
C THR A 97 9.54 6.70 -1.96
N THR A 98 10.64 6.01 -1.78
CA THR A 98 11.95 6.66 -1.53
C THR A 98 12.50 7.41 -2.75
N GLN A 99 11.89 7.27 -3.93
CA GLN A 99 12.32 7.89 -5.19
C GLN A 99 11.43 9.07 -5.62
N GLY A 100 10.16 9.09 -5.20
CA GLY A 100 9.22 10.14 -5.58
C GLY A 100 7.78 9.78 -5.31
N GLU A 101 6.88 10.70 -5.70
CA GLU A 101 5.44 10.49 -5.65
C GLU A 101 5.00 9.49 -6.72
N ILE A 102 4.08 8.60 -6.37
CA ILE A 102 3.50 7.60 -7.27
C ILE A 102 2.00 7.80 -7.43
N ASN A 103 1.46 7.28 -8.54
CA ASN A 103 0.08 7.55 -8.93
C ASN A 103 -0.96 6.80 -8.10
N LEU A 104 -0.63 5.60 -7.61
CA LEU A 104 -1.55 4.73 -6.89
C LEU A 104 -0.78 3.70 -6.05
N CYS A 105 -1.22 3.51 -4.80
CA CYS A 105 -0.72 2.45 -3.94
C CYS A 105 -1.86 1.82 -3.13
N GLY A 106 -2.19 0.55 -3.37
CA GLY A 106 -3.31 -0.13 -2.73
C GLY A 106 -3.08 -0.39 -1.23
N HIS A 107 -1.93 -0.98 -0.85
CA HIS A 107 -1.67 -1.31 0.55
C HIS A 107 -1.51 -0.06 1.43
N ALA A 108 -0.87 0.99 0.92
CA ALA A 108 -0.74 2.25 1.67
C ALA A 108 -2.08 3.01 1.76
N THR A 109 -3.01 2.85 0.79
CA THR A 109 -4.38 3.34 0.89
C THR A 109 -5.15 2.60 1.98
N LEU A 110 -5.02 1.27 2.04
CA LEU A 110 -5.65 0.46 3.07
C LEU A 110 -5.09 0.80 4.46
N ALA A 111 -3.78 1.01 4.57
CA ALA A 111 -3.12 1.47 5.79
C ALA A 111 -3.61 2.86 6.23
N ALA A 112 -3.74 3.82 5.31
CA ALA A 112 -4.29 5.14 5.60
C ALA A 112 -5.74 5.06 6.10
N ALA A 113 -6.57 4.23 5.44
CA ALA A 113 -7.94 3.99 5.86
C ALA A 113 -8.02 3.36 7.26
N HIS A 114 -7.13 2.40 7.57
CA HIS A 114 -7.02 1.82 8.90
C HIS A 114 -6.74 2.89 9.96
N VAL A 115 -5.77 3.78 9.71
CA VAL A 115 -5.44 4.88 10.63
C VAL A 115 -6.64 5.80 10.85
N ILE A 116 -7.36 6.16 9.79
CA ILE A 116 -8.54 7.03 9.88
C ILE A 116 -9.64 6.36 10.71
N PHE A 117 -9.93 5.07 10.47
CA PHE A 117 -10.98 4.36 11.20
C PHE A 117 -10.64 4.09 12.66
N GLU A 118 -9.38 3.81 12.97
CA GLU A 118 -8.99 3.39 14.32
C GLU A 118 -8.56 4.56 15.23
N TYR A 119 -8.05 5.66 14.66
CA TYR A 119 -7.40 6.70 15.46
C TYR A 119 -7.98 8.10 15.25
N LEU A 120 -8.87 8.31 14.26
CA LEU A 120 -9.42 9.64 13.98
C LEU A 120 -10.93 9.76 14.23
N ASP A 121 -11.53 8.84 14.99
CA ASP A 121 -12.96 8.84 15.34
C ASP A 121 -13.89 9.04 14.13
N TYR A 122 -13.54 8.44 12.97
CA TYR A 122 -14.30 8.61 11.73
C TYR A 122 -15.67 7.93 11.82
N PRO A 123 -16.81 8.67 11.64
CA PRO A 123 -18.14 8.17 11.99
C PRO A 123 -18.77 7.24 10.94
N ASP A 124 -18.35 7.35 9.67
CA ASP A 124 -18.94 6.59 8.58
C ASP A 124 -18.23 5.25 8.35
N THR A 125 -18.86 4.38 7.58
CA THR A 125 -18.25 3.09 7.16
C THR A 125 -17.47 3.18 5.85
N THR A 126 -17.50 4.32 5.16
CA THR A 126 -16.83 4.51 3.88
C THR A 126 -16.04 5.81 3.87
N ILE A 127 -14.73 5.68 3.72
CA ILE A 127 -13.82 6.81 3.54
C ILE A 127 -13.74 7.13 2.05
N ARG A 128 -13.79 8.42 1.71
CA ARG A 128 -13.55 8.94 0.36
C ARG A 128 -12.22 9.66 0.33
N PHE A 129 -11.38 9.27 -0.60
CA PHE A 129 -10.11 9.91 -0.89
C PHE A 129 -10.16 10.59 -2.25
N GLU A 130 -9.77 11.84 -2.31
CA GLU A 130 -9.38 12.51 -3.55
C GLU A 130 -7.88 12.29 -3.77
N THR A 131 -7.49 11.94 -4.98
CA THR A 131 -6.10 11.69 -5.33
C THR A 131 -5.64 12.57 -6.48
N ARG A 132 -4.34 12.82 -6.53
CA ARG A 132 -3.77 13.73 -7.52
C ARG A 132 -3.85 13.21 -8.96
N PHE A 133 -3.75 11.88 -9.17
CA PHE A 133 -3.52 11.30 -10.49
C PHE A 133 -4.62 10.35 -10.96
N VAL A 134 -5.29 9.64 -10.06
CA VAL A 134 -6.23 8.58 -10.44
C VAL A 134 -7.69 8.88 -10.07
N GLY A 135 -7.95 10.12 -9.62
CA GLY A 135 -9.28 10.53 -9.20
C GLY A 135 -9.71 9.95 -7.85
N PRO A 136 -11.01 9.95 -7.56
CA PRO A 136 -11.51 9.52 -6.27
C PRO A 136 -11.35 8.02 -6.05
N LEU A 137 -10.97 7.66 -4.81
CA LEU A 137 -10.94 6.29 -4.31
C LEU A 137 -11.86 6.18 -3.10
N ALA A 138 -12.37 4.98 -2.85
CA ALA A 138 -13.15 4.69 -1.66
C ALA A 138 -12.64 3.44 -0.96
N VAL A 139 -12.63 3.48 0.38
CA VAL A 139 -12.38 2.32 1.23
C VAL A 139 -13.57 2.12 2.15
N THR A 140 -14.19 0.95 2.10
CA THR A 140 -15.35 0.61 2.93
C THR A 140 -14.95 -0.38 4.01
N ARG A 141 -15.37 -0.11 5.25
CA ARG A 141 -15.16 -1.01 6.39
C ARG A 141 -16.39 -1.89 6.63
N SER A 142 -16.16 -3.19 6.81
CA SER A 142 -17.16 -4.17 7.23
C SER A 142 -16.54 -5.13 8.26
N GLY A 143 -16.87 -4.93 9.52
CA GLY A 143 -16.15 -5.56 10.63
C GLY A 143 -14.67 -5.14 10.60
N ASP A 144 -13.76 -6.12 10.64
CA ASP A 144 -12.31 -5.89 10.59
C ASP A 144 -11.75 -5.78 9.17
N TRP A 145 -12.60 -5.89 8.15
CA TRP A 145 -12.19 -5.87 6.75
C TRP A 145 -12.34 -4.48 6.13
N LEU A 146 -11.30 -4.04 5.49
CA LEU A 146 -11.23 -2.82 4.70
C LEU A 146 -11.21 -3.20 3.22
N THR A 147 -12.14 -2.67 2.44
CA THR A 147 -12.32 -3.04 1.03
C THR A 147 -12.05 -1.86 0.12
N LEU A 148 -11.07 -2.03 -0.78
CA LEU A 148 -10.74 -1.13 -1.88
C LEU A 148 -11.60 -1.50 -3.10
N ASP A 149 -11.99 -0.51 -3.90
CA ASP A 149 -12.72 -0.69 -5.16
C ASP A 149 -11.87 -0.17 -6.32
N PHE A 150 -11.36 -1.07 -7.16
CA PHE A 150 -10.48 -0.77 -8.28
C PHE A 150 -11.06 -1.24 -9.62
N PRO A 151 -10.59 -0.71 -10.76
CA PRO A 151 -10.93 -1.27 -12.07
C PRO A 151 -10.37 -2.69 -12.22
N GLY A 152 -11.16 -3.58 -12.83
CA GLY A 152 -10.67 -4.86 -13.31
C GLY A 152 -9.84 -4.67 -14.59
N TRP A 153 -8.81 -5.46 -14.76
CA TRP A 153 -7.98 -5.46 -15.97
C TRP A 153 -8.04 -6.81 -16.66
N ASP A 154 -8.58 -6.82 -17.85
CA ASP A 154 -8.49 -7.98 -18.71
C ASP A 154 -7.03 -8.20 -19.13
N SER A 155 -6.57 -9.44 -19.01
CA SER A 155 -5.24 -9.84 -19.44
C SER A 155 -5.34 -10.70 -20.69
N GLU A 156 -4.38 -10.57 -21.60
CA GLU A 156 -4.33 -11.35 -22.84
C GLU A 156 -3.26 -12.42 -22.78
N PRO A 157 -3.51 -13.63 -23.33
CA PRO A 157 -2.48 -14.66 -23.47
C PRO A 157 -1.37 -14.17 -24.39
N VAL A 158 -0.11 -14.41 -23.98
CA VAL A 158 1.05 -14.06 -24.81
C VAL A 158 2.09 -15.18 -24.78
N LEU A 159 2.91 -15.22 -25.83
CA LEU A 159 4.13 -16.03 -25.78
C LEU A 159 5.10 -15.41 -24.78
N PRO A 160 5.64 -16.19 -23.82
CA PRO A 160 6.55 -15.64 -22.83
C PRO A 160 7.83 -15.12 -23.47
N PRO A 161 8.29 -13.92 -23.14
CA PRO A 161 9.65 -13.53 -23.47
C PRO A 161 10.65 -14.51 -22.83
N PRO A 162 11.72 -14.92 -23.52
CA PRO A 162 12.71 -15.86 -22.97
C PRO A 162 13.23 -15.45 -21.59
N LEU A 163 13.56 -14.16 -21.42
CA LEU A 163 14.04 -13.59 -20.15
C LEU A 163 13.05 -13.74 -18.98
N LEU A 164 11.75 -13.86 -19.25
CA LEU A 164 10.74 -14.05 -18.20
C LEU A 164 10.88 -15.44 -17.56
N LEU A 165 10.94 -16.48 -18.37
CA LEU A 165 11.06 -17.86 -17.88
C LEU A 165 12.45 -18.14 -17.30
N GLU A 166 13.51 -17.65 -17.95
CA GLU A 166 14.87 -17.73 -17.47
C GLU A 166 15.04 -17.03 -16.12
N GLY A 167 14.53 -15.80 -15.99
CA GLY A 167 14.60 -15.04 -14.75
C GLY A 167 13.77 -15.65 -13.62
N LEU A 168 12.63 -16.27 -13.92
CA LEU A 168 11.85 -17.02 -12.93
C LEU A 168 12.50 -18.37 -12.57
N GLY A 169 13.44 -18.88 -13.41
CA GLY A 169 14.07 -20.17 -13.24
C GLY A 169 13.14 -21.36 -13.47
N ILE A 170 12.17 -21.21 -14.40
CA ILE A 170 11.15 -22.22 -14.70
C ILE A 170 11.16 -22.64 -16.16
N SER A 171 10.82 -23.91 -16.42
CA SER A 171 10.56 -24.47 -17.76
C SER A 171 9.08 -24.81 -17.97
N ASP A 172 8.37 -25.08 -16.87
CA ASP A 172 6.98 -25.54 -16.89
C ASP A 172 6.05 -24.44 -16.37
N TYR A 173 5.02 -24.15 -17.15
CA TYR A 173 3.97 -23.19 -16.83
C TYR A 173 2.68 -23.57 -17.56
N GLN A 174 1.54 -23.18 -17.05
CA GLN A 174 0.26 -23.40 -17.73
C GLN A 174 -0.03 -22.33 -18.77
N GLN A 175 0.19 -21.06 -18.41
CA GLN A 175 -0.12 -19.92 -19.27
C GLN A 175 0.73 -18.71 -18.88
N VAL A 176 1.06 -17.87 -19.86
CA VAL A 176 1.56 -16.51 -19.64
C VAL A 176 0.57 -15.53 -20.24
N ARG A 177 0.24 -14.52 -19.49
CA ARG A 177 -0.68 -13.45 -19.87
C ARG A 177 -0.04 -12.09 -19.59
N VAL A 178 -0.58 -11.04 -20.20
CA VAL A 178 -0.14 -9.67 -19.95
C VAL A 178 -1.35 -8.73 -19.88
N ALA A 179 -1.29 -7.82 -18.92
CA ALA A 179 -2.07 -6.60 -18.86
C ALA A 179 -1.10 -5.45 -18.59
N ARG A 180 -1.21 -4.73 -17.46
CA ARG A 180 -0.17 -3.82 -17.01
C ARG A 180 1.15 -4.57 -16.77
N ASP A 181 1.08 -5.74 -16.12
CA ASP A 181 2.21 -6.58 -15.72
C ASP A 181 2.12 -7.95 -16.40
N TYR A 182 3.22 -8.71 -16.43
CA TYR A 182 3.15 -10.12 -16.79
C TYR A 182 2.48 -10.93 -15.69
N MET A 183 1.65 -11.90 -16.08
CA MET A 183 1.05 -12.88 -15.19
C MET A 183 1.42 -14.28 -15.68
N VAL A 184 2.18 -15.00 -14.86
CA VAL A 184 2.58 -16.39 -15.14
C VAL A 184 1.76 -17.32 -14.27
N VAL A 185 1.03 -18.24 -14.90
CA VAL A 185 0.18 -19.21 -14.21
C VAL A 185 0.92 -20.53 -14.11
N LEU A 186 1.13 -21.00 -12.90
CA LEU A 186 1.73 -22.29 -12.57
C LEU A 186 0.66 -23.33 -12.18
N GLU A 187 1.07 -24.57 -12.03
CA GLU A 187 0.16 -25.68 -11.75
C GLU A 187 -0.24 -25.77 -10.28
N SER A 188 0.66 -25.38 -9.36
CA SER A 188 0.42 -25.55 -7.91
C SER A 188 1.00 -24.41 -7.09
N GLN A 189 0.43 -24.24 -5.89
CA GLN A 189 0.92 -23.32 -4.86
C GLN A 189 2.40 -23.60 -4.53
N GLN A 190 2.78 -24.88 -4.40
CA GLN A 190 4.13 -25.28 -4.08
C GLN A 190 5.16 -24.79 -5.10
N GLN A 191 4.79 -24.78 -6.40
CA GLN A 191 5.67 -24.20 -7.43
C GLN A 191 5.86 -22.70 -7.23
N VAL A 192 4.80 -21.94 -6.86
CA VAL A 192 4.88 -20.50 -6.56
C VAL A 192 5.79 -20.24 -5.35
N GLU A 193 5.62 -20.99 -4.27
CA GLU A 193 6.42 -20.87 -3.04
C GLU A 193 7.89 -21.25 -3.25
N ALA A 194 8.15 -22.22 -4.10
CA ALA A 194 9.50 -22.71 -4.42
C ALA A 194 10.31 -21.76 -5.29
N LEU A 195 9.70 -20.76 -5.94
CA LEU A 195 10.39 -19.83 -6.83
C LEU A 195 11.56 -19.12 -6.14
N ARG A 196 12.68 -19.06 -6.84
CA ARG A 196 13.88 -18.29 -6.45
C ARG A 196 14.36 -17.51 -7.68
N PRO A 197 13.62 -16.44 -8.06
CA PRO A 197 13.87 -15.75 -9.32
C PRO A 197 15.16 -14.92 -9.29
N ASP A 198 15.81 -14.82 -10.44
CA ASP A 198 16.81 -13.80 -10.72
C ASP A 198 16.10 -12.52 -11.18
N ILE A 199 15.84 -11.63 -10.23
CA ILE A 199 15.13 -10.38 -10.48
C ILE A 199 15.91 -9.48 -11.45
N HIS A 200 17.25 -9.48 -11.38
CA HIS A 200 18.09 -8.66 -12.25
C HIS A 200 18.00 -9.11 -13.72
N ALA A 201 17.92 -10.40 -13.98
CA ALA A 201 17.74 -10.92 -15.33
C ALA A 201 16.42 -10.46 -15.97
N MET A 202 15.41 -10.12 -15.16
CA MET A 202 14.10 -9.68 -15.64
C MET A 202 13.98 -8.15 -15.86
N ILE A 203 14.96 -7.33 -15.46
CA ILE A 203 14.92 -5.86 -15.65
C ILE A 203 14.61 -5.46 -17.10
N PRO A 204 15.18 -6.08 -18.14
CA PRO A 204 14.90 -5.71 -19.52
C PRO A 204 13.45 -5.96 -19.99
N LEU A 205 12.64 -6.68 -19.21
CA LEU A 205 11.22 -6.88 -19.51
C LEU A 205 10.42 -5.57 -19.46
N GLY A 206 10.88 -4.57 -18.67
CA GLY A 206 10.24 -3.29 -18.50
C GLY A 206 8.83 -3.37 -17.86
N LYS A 207 8.53 -4.48 -17.21
CA LYS A 207 7.25 -4.76 -16.53
C LYS A 207 7.49 -5.56 -15.27
N MET A 208 6.57 -5.42 -14.31
CA MET A 208 6.50 -6.30 -13.14
C MET A 208 6.02 -7.70 -13.52
N VAL A 209 6.26 -8.65 -12.64
CA VAL A 209 5.95 -10.06 -12.86
C VAL A 209 5.14 -10.61 -11.69
N CYS A 210 3.88 -10.93 -11.97
CA CYS A 210 3.01 -11.67 -11.08
C CYS A 210 3.08 -13.16 -11.42
N VAL A 211 3.30 -14.02 -10.43
CA VAL A 211 3.18 -15.46 -10.58
C VAL A 211 2.04 -15.95 -9.71
N THR A 212 1.18 -16.83 -10.26
CA THR A 212 -0.02 -17.30 -9.57
C THR A 212 -0.30 -18.77 -9.85
N ALA A 213 -1.00 -19.42 -8.95
CA ALA A 213 -1.47 -20.80 -9.08
C ALA A 213 -2.76 -21.01 -8.29
N PRO A 214 -3.49 -22.14 -8.49
CA PRO A 214 -4.54 -22.53 -7.59
C PRO A 214 -4.04 -22.59 -6.15
N GLY A 215 -4.87 -22.13 -5.21
CA GLY A 215 -4.55 -22.17 -3.79
C GLY A 215 -4.82 -23.53 -3.16
N GLU A 216 -4.30 -23.74 -1.97
CA GLU A 216 -4.57 -24.91 -1.14
C GLU A 216 -5.43 -24.54 0.09
N GLY A 217 -6.12 -25.53 0.65
CA GLY A 217 -6.94 -25.34 1.84
C GLY A 217 -8.15 -24.43 1.59
N GLU A 218 -8.18 -23.29 2.26
CA GLU A 218 -9.26 -22.29 2.14
C GLU A 218 -9.06 -21.28 1.01
N TYR A 219 -7.86 -21.21 0.43
CA TYR A 219 -7.52 -20.23 -0.60
C TYR A 219 -7.91 -20.72 -1.99
N ASP A 220 -8.58 -19.87 -2.74
CA ASP A 220 -8.95 -20.13 -4.14
C ASP A 220 -7.73 -20.03 -5.07
N PHE A 221 -6.85 -19.06 -4.80
CA PHE A 221 -5.60 -18.91 -5.53
C PHE A 221 -4.51 -18.25 -4.67
N VAL A 222 -3.26 -18.43 -5.10
CA VAL A 222 -2.11 -17.79 -4.50
C VAL A 222 -1.32 -16.99 -5.52
N SER A 223 -0.50 -16.05 -5.03
CA SER A 223 0.37 -15.25 -5.90
C SER A 223 1.67 -14.86 -5.22
N ARG A 224 2.65 -14.47 -6.03
CA ARG A 224 3.84 -13.67 -5.66
C ARG A 224 4.03 -12.57 -6.70
N PHE A 225 4.62 -11.45 -6.29
CA PHE A 225 4.77 -10.29 -7.16
C PHE A 225 6.20 -9.77 -7.11
N PHE A 226 6.89 -9.82 -8.25
CA PHE A 226 8.28 -9.42 -8.40
C PHE A 226 8.39 -8.10 -9.15
N CYS A 227 9.31 -7.25 -8.69
CA CYS A 227 9.48 -5.87 -9.12
C CYS A 227 10.87 -5.63 -9.74
N PRO A 228 11.14 -6.14 -10.96
CA PRO A 228 12.43 -5.95 -11.61
C PRO A 228 12.73 -4.47 -11.84
N GLY A 229 13.88 -4.00 -11.35
CA GLY A 229 14.32 -2.62 -11.51
C GLY A 229 13.84 -1.65 -10.43
N GLU A 230 13.01 -2.10 -9.51
CA GLU A 230 12.54 -1.30 -8.37
C GLU A 230 13.45 -1.46 -7.14
N ALA A 231 13.25 -0.59 -6.14
CA ALA A 231 14.01 -0.64 -4.89
C ALA A 231 13.71 -1.91 -4.08
N VAL A 232 12.50 -2.47 -4.22
CA VAL A 232 12.05 -3.70 -3.57
C VAL A 232 11.94 -4.79 -4.64
N ALA A 233 12.69 -5.87 -4.48
CA ALA A 233 12.73 -6.96 -5.46
C ALA A 233 11.43 -7.77 -5.53
N GLU A 234 10.74 -7.96 -4.40
CA GLU A 234 9.46 -8.63 -4.27
C GLU A 234 8.54 -7.80 -3.38
N ASP A 235 7.37 -7.44 -3.89
CA ASP A 235 6.34 -6.73 -3.12
C ASP A 235 5.59 -7.72 -2.23
N PRO A 236 5.56 -7.52 -0.91
CA PRO A 236 5.00 -8.50 0.03
C PRO A 236 3.53 -8.83 -0.20
N VAL A 237 2.68 -7.82 -0.45
CA VAL A 237 1.26 -7.97 -0.83
C VAL A 237 0.86 -6.84 -1.75
N THR A 238 0.45 -7.20 -2.96
CA THR A 238 0.22 -6.27 -4.06
C THR A 238 -1.26 -6.14 -4.38
N GLY A 239 -1.92 -5.15 -3.79
CA GLY A 239 -3.34 -4.90 -4.05
C GLY A 239 -3.63 -4.73 -5.55
N SER A 240 -2.83 -3.92 -6.26
CA SER A 240 -3.04 -3.62 -7.68
C SER A 240 -2.87 -4.82 -8.61
N ALA A 241 -2.08 -5.83 -8.26
CA ALA A 241 -1.97 -7.06 -9.04
C ALA A 241 -3.31 -7.82 -9.10
N HIS A 242 -4.13 -7.68 -8.06
CA HIS A 242 -5.44 -8.30 -7.99
C HIS A 242 -6.45 -7.70 -8.97
N SER A 243 -6.18 -6.53 -9.56
CA SER A 243 -6.97 -6.01 -10.68
C SER A 243 -6.94 -6.94 -11.91
N MET A 244 -5.87 -7.71 -12.13
CA MET A 244 -5.82 -8.71 -13.21
C MET A 244 -6.00 -10.15 -12.70
N LEU A 245 -5.64 -10.45 -11.45
CA LEU A 245 -5.81 -11.79 -10.88
C LEU A 245 -7.28 -12.14 -10.66
N ILE A 246 -8.08 -11.20 -10.15
CA ILE A 246 -9.49 -11.43 -9.83
C ILE A 246 -10.30 -11.77 -11.10
N PRO A 247 -10.26 -11.00 -12.21
CA PRO A 247 -10.97 -11.38 -13.44
C PRO A 247 -10.53 -12.73 -13.98
N TYR A 248 -9.23 -13.02 -14.00
CA TYR A 248 -8.69 -14.29 -14.45
C TYR A 248 -9.20 -15.48 -13.64
N TRP A 249 -9.07 -15.41 -12.30
CA TRP A 249 -9.47 -16.51 -11.43
C TRP A 249 -10.99 -16.64 -11.30
N ALA A 250 -11.74 -15.54 -11.40
CA ALA A 250 -13.20 -15.58 -11.42
C ALA A 250 -13.72 -16.37 -12.61
N ASP A 251 -13.15 -16.13 -13.80
CA ASP A 251 -13.49 -16.91 -15.02
C ASP A 251 -13.03 -18.36 -14.87
N LYS A 252 -11.80 -18.60 -14.44
CA LYS A 252 -11.22 -19.94 -14.32
C LYS A 252 -11.97 -20.85 -13.33
N LEU A 253 -12.41 -20.26 -12.20
CA LEU A 253 -13.09 -20.99 -11.13
C LEU A 253 -14.63 -20.92 -11.20
N ASN A 254 -15.17 -20.10 -12.12
CA ASN A 254 -16.59 -19.75 -12.19
C ASN A 254 -17.13 -19.25 -10.84
N LYS A 255 -16.36 -18.34 -10.19
CA LYS A 255 -16.66 -17.73 -8.90
C LYS A 255 -16.47 -16.21 -8.98
N THR A 256 -17.33 -15.44 -8.33
CA THR A 256 -17.18 -13.98 -8.21
C THR A 256 -16.61 -13.55 -6.86
N GLN A 257 -16.59 -14.44 -5.87
CA GLN A 257 -16.02 -14.19 -4.54
C GLN A 257 -14.97 -15.26 -4.26
N MET A 258 -13.78 -14.82 -3.87
CA MET A 258 -12.62 -15.68 -3.68
C MET A 258 -11.81 -15.21 -2.47
N LEU A 259 -11.11 -16.15 -1.86
CA LEU A 259 -10.08 -15.87 -0.87
C LEU A 259 -8.72 -16.16 -1.49
N ALA A 260 -7.82 -15.19 -1.46
CA ALA A 260 -6.48 -15.29 -2.02
C ALA A 260 -5.41 -15.08 -0.95
N ARG A 261 -4.24 -15.65 -1.18
CA ARG A 261 -3.03 -15.37 -0.39
C ARG A 261 -1.88 -14.99 -1.30
N GLN A 262 -1.21 -13.87 -1.02
CA GLN A 262 0.10 -13.61 -1.59
C GLN A 262 1.15 -14.28 -0.69
N VAL A 263 1.84 -15.31 -1.24
CA VAL A 263 2.73 -16.19 -0.48
C VAL A 263 4.19 -15.72 -0.53
N SER A 264 4.39 -14.42 -0.31
CA SER A 264 5.71 -13.83 -0.06
C SER A 264 6.24 -14.23 1.32
N ALA A 265 7.46 -13.81 1.67
CA ALA A 265 8.03 -14.06 3.00
C ALA A 265 7.19 -13.48 4.15
N ARG A 266 6.50 -12.35 3.94
CA ARG A 266 5.59 -11.74 4.92
C ARG A 266 4.17 -12.25 4.81
N SER A 267 3.79 -12.68 3.64
CA SER A 267 2.46 -13.12 3.21
C SER A 267 1.31 -12.16 3.58
N GLY A 268 0.13 -12.37 2.98
CA GLY A 268 -1.07 -11.64 3.35
C GLY A 268 -2.30 -12.17 2.65
N ASP A 269 -3.45 -11.94 3.29
CA ASP A 269 -4.73 -12.48 2.89
C ASP A 269 -5.61 -11.41 2.27
N LEU A 270 -6.29 -11.79 1.17
CA LEU A 270 -7.14 -10.88 0.43
C LEU A 270 -8.49 -11.52 0.13
N ARG A 271 -9.57 -10.83 0.52
CA ARG A 271 -10.91 -11.13 0.01
C ARG A 271 -11.09 -10.46 -1.34
N CYS A 272 -11.33 -11.26 -2.34
CA CYS A 272 -11.40 -10.85 -3.73
C CYS A 272 -12.84 -10.98 -4.24
N GLN A 273 -13.35 -9.92 -4.89
CA GLN A 273 -14.67 -9.97 -5.51
C GLN A 273 -14.64 -9.31 -6.88
N LEU A 274 -15.16 -10.00 -7.90
CA LEU A 274 -15.45 -9.44 -9.21
C LEU A 274 -16.87 -8.84 -9.22
N VAL A 275 -17.00 -7.57 -9.60
CA VAL A 275 -18.28 -6.86 -9.70
C VAL A 275 -18.36 -6.19 -11.06
N VAL A 276 -18.93 -6.87 -12.04
CA VAL A 276 -18.99 -6.46 -13.44
C VAL A 276 -17.58 -6.23 -13.99
N ASP A 277 -17.15 -4.98 -14.17
CA ASP A 277 -15.83 -4.55 -14.66
C ASP A 277 -14.91 -4.02 -13.54
N ARG A 278 -15.34 -4.14 -12.29
CA ARG A 278 -14.57 -3.69 -11.13
C ARG A 278 -14.20 -4.86 -10.22
N VAL A 279 -13.14 -4.65 -9.47
CA VAL A 279 -12.65 -5.59 -8.47
C VAL A 279 -12.70 -4.95 -7.09
N ARG A 280 -13.20 -5.71 -6.12
CA ARG A 280 -13.13 -5.35 -4.71
C ARG A 280 -12.06 -6.18 -4.04
N ILE A 281 -11.13 -5.49 -3.39
CA ILE A 281 -9.95 -6.08 -2.76
C ILE A 281 -10.04 -5.77 -1.28
N GLY A 282 -10.42 -6.76 -0.49
CA GLY A 282 -10.53 -6.68 0.96
C GLY A 282 -9.26 -7.13 1.65
N GLY A 283 -8.82 -6.41 2.66
CA GLY A 283 -7.73 -6.77 3.55
C GLY A 283 -8.01 -6.32 4.97
N GLN A 284 -7.31 -6.92 5.92
CA GLN A 284 -7.25 -6.45 7.31
C GLN A 284 -5.95 -5.68 7.49
N ALA A 285 -5.80 -4.95 8.59
CA ALA A 285 -4.58 -4.21 8.86
C ALA A 285 -4.28 -4.19 10.36
N THR A 286 -3.00 -4.17 10.69
CA THR A 286 -2.53 -4.14 12.07
C THR A 286 -1.53 -3.01 12.25
N THR A 287 -1.73 -2.17 13.27
CA THR A 287 -0.77 -1.12 13.60
C THR A 287 0.42 -1.71 14.35
N TYR A 288 1.62 -1.51 13.79
CA TYR A 288 2.87 -1.92 14.42
C TYR A 288 3.46 -0.85 15.33
N LEU A 289 3.42 0.44 14.90
CA LEU A 289 4.02 1.53 15.64
C LEU A 289 3.19 2.81 15.55
N ILE A 290 3.11 3.52 16.67
CA ILE A 290 2.55 4.87 16.76
C ILE A 290 3.63 5.79 17.33
N GLY A 291 3.82 6.95 16.70
CA GLY A 291 4.86 7.89 17.11
C GLY A 291 4.64 9.31 16.59
N LYS A 292 5.70 10.10 16.62
CA LYS A 292 5.73 11.47 16.11
C LYS A 292 6.96 11.67 15.25
N VAL A 293 6.78 12.30 14.10
CA VAL A 293 7.87 12.87 13.30
C VAL A 293 8.07 14.31 13.76
N LEU A 294 9.31 14.68 14.01
CA LEU A 294 9.70 16.03 14.44
C LEU A 294 10.43 16.73 13.29
N LEU A 295 9.79 17.72 12.69
CA LEU A 295 10.39 18.56 11.65
C LEU A 295 10.85 19.90 12.24
N ARG A 296 12.06 20.33 11.81
CA ARG A 296 12.63 21.63 12.14
C ARG A 296 12.66 22.53 10.91
#